data_61975139d3bb12ab5036e5c49647006b
#
_entry.id   61975139d3bb12ab5036e5c49647006b
#
_cell.length_a   1.000
_cell.length_b   1.000
_cell.length_c   1.000
_cell.angle_alpha   90.00
_cell.angle_beta   90.00
_cell.angle_gamma   90.00
#
_symmetry.space_group_name_H-M   'P 1'
#
loop_
_entity.id
_entity.type
_entity.pdbx_description
1 polymer ?
#
loop_
_entity_poly.entity_id
_entity_poly.type
_entity_poly.pdbx_seq_one_letter_code
_entity_poly.pdbx_strand_id
1 'polypeptide(L)'
;MSDLTEQSRFPARWVAAGLDVGSTSEYPNFAALSRAEREGEDFRIVSRSRRSPVAVIAPHGGDIEPGTSEIAAAIAGDEFNLYCFEGCKPSGNIGLHITSANFDEPNCLALISPCDRVVSVHGCRKGKRTVFLGGRDAQLRDAIRDRLEGHGVRAAWPPNSDLQGVSPRNICNRGRSGRGAQLELSRDLRDELGRDSEKLAEFAAAIRAALAT
;
A
#
# COMPACT_ATOMS: atom_id res chain seq x y z
N MET A 1 12.23 18.72 32.87
CA MET A 1 12.92 17.60 32.20
C MET A 1 11.92 16.46 32.13
N SER A 2 11.13 16.40 31.10
CA SER A 2 10.13 15.35 30.85
C SER A 2 10.65 14.52 29.67
N ASP A 3 11.06 13.33 30.03
CA ASP A 3 11.56 12.28 29.14
C ASP A 3 10.35 11.74 28.34
N LEU A 4 10.23 12.16 27.08
CA LEU A 4 9.30 11.56 26.13
C LEU A 4 10.06 10.50 25.35
N THR A 5 10.17 9.31 25.92
CA THR A 5 10.53 8.11 25.19
C THR A 5 9.44 7.85 24.15
N GLU A 6 9.76 8.15 22.92
CA GLU A 6 8.96 7.85 21.73
C GLU A 6 8.84 6.33 21.58
N GLN A 7 7.73 5.78 22.09
CA GLN A 7 7.42 4.35 21.96
C GLN A 7 7.23 4.05 20.45
N SER A 8 7.97 3.05 19.98
CA SER A 8 7.87 2.49 18.63
C SER A 8 6.42 2.45 18.12
N ARG A 9 6.14 3.11 17.01
CA ARG A 9 4.81 3.21 16.40
C ARG A 9 4.29 1.88 15.81
N PHE A 10 5.04 0.80 15.96
CA PHE A 10 4.70 -0.50 15.37
C PHE A 10 4.38 -1.53 16.46
N PRO A 11 3.19 -2.15 16.44
CA PRO A 11 2.84 -3.18 17.41
C PRO A 11 3.66 -4.45 17.21
N ALA A 12 4.08 -5.08 18.32
CA ALA A 12 4.91 -6.29 18.37
C ALA A 12 4.34 -7.54 17.63
N ARG A 13 3.11 -7.49 17.15
CA ARG A 13 2.36 -8.59 16.49
C ARG A 13 2.76 -8.91 15.05
N TRP A 14 3.70 -8.17 14.47
CA TRP A 14 4.13 -8.35 13.08
C TRP A 14 4.86 -9.66 12.78
N VAL A 15 5.23 -10.41 13.82
CA VAL A 15 6.13 -11.57 13.72
C VAL A 15 5.41 -12.90 13.44
N ALA A 16 4.08 -12.99 13.57
CA ALA A 16 3.39 -14.28 13.70
C ALA A 16 2.52 -14.76 12.52
N ALA A 17 2.34 -14.00 11.43
CA ALA A 17 1.44 -14.40 10.33
C ALA A 17 2.17 -15.14 9.19
N GLY A 18 2.46 -16.41 9.41
CA GLY A 18 2.98 -17.32 8.38
C GLY A 18 1.89 -18.23 7.83
N LEU A 19 1.05 -17.77 6.92
CA LEU A 19 0.16 -18.65 6.14
C LEU A 19 0.27 -18.31 4.66
N ASP A 20 0.54 -19.37 3.88
CA ASP A 20 0.61 -19.35 2.43
C ASP A 20 -0.75 -19.70 1.86
N VAL A 21 -1.47 -18.70 1.36
CA VAL A 21 -2.64 -18.94 0.52
C VAL A 21 -2.52 -18.04 -0.70
N GLY A 22 -2.49 -18.68 -1.87
CA GLY A 22 -2.71 -17.93 -3.11
C GLY A 22 -3.96 -17.08 -2.93
N SER A 23 -3.85 -15.79 -3.25
CA SER A 23 -4.89 -14.77 -3.01
C SER A 23 -6.16 -15.10 -3.79
N THR A 24 -7.02 -15.95 -3.22
CA THR A 24 -8.42 -16.02 -3.64
C THR A 24 -9.19 -15.01 -2.81
N SER A 25 -9.59 -13.92 -3.45
CA SER A 25 -10.52 -12.96 -2.84
C SER A 25 -11.79 -13.69 -2.44
N GLU A 26 -12.15 -13.66 -1.15
CA GLU A 26 -13.43 -14.23 -0.67
C GLU A 26 -14.59 -13.35 -1.14
N TYR A 27 -14.34 -12.05 -1.35
CA TYR A 27 -15.33 -11.08 -1.78
C TYR A 27 -15.05 -10.57 -3.18
N PRO A 28 -16.05 -10.56 -4.08
CA PRO A 28 -15.88 -10.06 -5.45
C PRO A 28 -15.73 -8.54 -5.53
N ASN A 29 -16.18 -7.79 -4.51
CA ASN A 29 -16.13 -6.33 -4.42
C ASN A 29 -16.40 -5.87 -2.98
N PHE A 30 -16.29 -4.55 -2.73
CA PHE A 30 -16.52 -3.98 -1.41
C PHE A 30 -17.99 -4.10 -0.95
N ALA A 31 -18.95 -4.00 -1.87
CA ALA A 31 -20.36 -4.15 -1.51
C ALA A 31 -20.69 -5.55 -0.98
N ALA A 32 -20.02 -6.59 -1.47
CA ALA A 32 -20.16 -7.94 -0.92
C ALA A 32 -19.48 -8.08 0.45
N LEU A 33 -18.28 -7.50 0.59
CA LEU A 33 -17.54 -7.50 1.86
C LEU A 33 -18.33 -6.78 2.96
N SER A 34 -18.83 -5.58 2.72
CA SER A 34 -19.52 -4.75 3.71
C SER A 34 -20.89 -5.31 4.20
N ARG A 35 -21.44 -6.32 3.52
CA ARG A 35 -22.61 -7.05 4.00
C ARG A 35 -22.26 -8.15 5.00
N ALA A 36 -21.05 -8.67 4.94
CA ALA A 36 -20.60 -9.79 5.75
C ALA A 36 -19.70 -9.36 6.91
N GLU A 37 -18.96 -8.29 6.72
CA GLU A 37 -17.94 -7.80 7.63
C GLU A 37 -18.30 -6.42 8.17
N ARG A 38 -17.83 -6.08 9.38
CA ARG A 38 -18.20 -4.85 10.10
C ARG A 38 -17.03 -3.88 10.19
N GLU A 39 -17.26 -2.63 9.78
CA GLU A 39 -16.31 -1.56 10.03
C GLU A 39 -16.19 -1.30 11.55
N GLY A 40 -14.96 -1.12 12.02
CA GLY A 40 -14.61 -0.95 13.42
C GLY A 40 -14.37 -2.25 14.19
N GLU A 41 -14.84 -3.41 13.69
CA GLU A 41 -14.62 -4.73 14.27
C GLU A 41 -13.68 -5.58 13.39
N ASP A 42 -14.05 -5.80 12.13
CA ASP A 42 -13.34 -6.67 11.19
C ASP A 42 -12.37 -5.91 10.32
N PHE A 43 -12.75 -4.70 9.92
CA PHE A 43 -11.90 -3.81 9.15
C PHE A 43 -12.06 -2.35 9.59
N ARG A 44 -11.12 -1.52 9.16
CA ARG A 44 -11.12 -0.08 9.40
C ARG A 44 -10.72 0.67 8.14
N ILE A 45 -11.35 1.81 7.89
CA ILE A 45 -10.97 2.72 6.81
C ILE A 45 -10.25 3.95 7.40
N VAL A 46 -9.05 4.21 6.91
CA VAL A 46 -8.30 5.44 7.20
C VAL A 46 -8.25 6.26 5.91
N SER A 47 -8.86 7.45 5.93
CA SER A 47 -8.87 8.36 4.79
C SER A 47 -8.49 9.77 5.24
N ARG A 48 -7.49 10.36 4.57
CA ARG A 48 -6.99 11.72 4.85
C ARG A 48 -6.86 12.49 3.56
N SER A 49 -7.79 13.42 3.31
CA SER A 49 -7.70 14.33 2.17
C SER A 49 -6.81 15.53 2.52
N ARG A 50 -5.79 15.76 1.69
CA ARG A 50 -4.90 16.93 1.73
C ARG A 50 -5.15 17.87 0.55
N ARG A 51 -6.17 17.59 -0.26
CA ARG A 51 -6.44 18.29 -1.53
C ARG A 51 -5.23 18.26 -2.50
N SER A 52 -4.41 17.25 -2.37
CA SER A 52 -3.23 17.03 -3.21
C SER A 52 -3.64 16.41 -4.56
N PRO A 53 -2.93 16.69 -5.66
CA PRO A 53 -3.11 15.96 -6.92
C PRO A 53 -2.52 14.53 -6.84
N VAL A 54 -1.95 14.15 -5.72
CA VAL A 54 -1.33 12.84 -5.47
C VAL A 54 -2.07 12.11 -4.36
N ALA A 55 -2.30 10.81 -4.55
CA ALA A 55 -2.80 9.92 -3.52
C ALA A 55 -1.89 8.71 -3.33
N VAL A 56 -1.67 8.33 -2.08
CA VAL A 56 -1.02 7.07 -1.68
C VAL A 56 -2.06 6.21 -1.00
N ILE A 57 -2.21 4.97 -1.45
CA ILE A 57 -3.23 4.06 -0.95
C ILE A 57 -2.65 2.71 -0.53
N ALA A 58 -3.21 2.10 0.50
CA ALA A 58 -2.99 0.71 0.90
C ALA A 58 -4.34 -0.02 0.91
N PRO A 59 -4.76 -0.64 -0.21
CA PRO A 59 -6.06 -1.31 -0.29
C PRO A 59 -6.10 -2.62 0.51
N HIS A 60 -4.95 -3.11 0.94
CA HIS A 60 -4.79 -4.34 1.73
C HIS A 60 -4.00 -4.08 3.02
N GLY A 61 -4.33 -2.99 3.71
CA GLY A 61 -3.64 -2.55 4.92
C GLY A 61 -3.94 -3.40 6.17
N GLY A 62 -3.37 -2.98 7.28
CA GLY A 62 -3.50 -3.67 8.56
C GLY A 62 -2.94 -5.08 8.49
N ASP A 63 -3.67 -6.06 9.02
CA ASP A 63 -3.25 -7.45 9.06
C ASP A 63 -3.62 -8.26 7.78
N ILE A 64 -4.08 -7.62 6.69
CA ILE A 64 -4.25 -8.26 5.37
C ILE A 64 -2.86 -8.46 4.73
N GLU A 65 -2.11 -7.37 4.53
CA GLU A 65 -0.72 -7.36 4.08
C GLU A 65 0.11 -6.49 5.04
N PRO A 66 0.55 -7.04 6.18
CA PRO A 66 1.15 -6.27 7.27
C PRO A 66 2.30 -5.37 6.83
N GLY A 67 2.28 -4.10 7.29
CA GLY A 67 3.26 -3.08 7.01
C GLY A 67 2.88 -2.10 5.90
N THR A 68 1.90 -2.45 5.08
CA THR A 68 1.53 -1.62 3.92
C THR A 68 0.88 -0.30 4.31
N SER A 69 0.05 -0.27 5.36
CA SER A 69 -0.57 0.96 5.87
C SER A 69 0.47 1.96 6.38
N GLU A 70 1.42 1.48 7.18
CA GLU A 70 2.44 2.32 7.80
C GLU A 70 3.40 2.88 6.73
N ILE A 71 3.76 2.04 5.75
CA ILE A 71 4.58 2.47 4.61
C ILE A 71 3.82 3.50 3.76
N ALA A 72 2.53 3.25 3.46
CA ALA A 72 1.70 4.19 2.73
C ALA A 72 1.56 5.53 3.48
N ALA A 73 1.37 5.48 4.80
CA ALA A 73 1.29 6.67 5.64
C ALA A 73 2.61 7.45 5.68
N ALA A 74 3.75 6.76 5.74
CA ALA A 74 5.07 7.40 5.68
C ALA A 74 5.32 8.07 4.33
N ILE A 75 4.94 7.43 3.21
CA ILE A 75 5.04 8.00 1.87
C ILE A 75 4.11 9.21 1.73
N ALA A 76 2.86 9.11 2.18
CA ALA A 76 1.90 10.22 2.09
C ALA A 76 2.33 11.43 2.91
N GLY A 77 2.91 11.20 4.10
CA GLY A 77 3.27 12.28 5.02
C GLY A 77 2.10 13.21 5.30
N ASP A 78 2.39 14.50 5.36
CA ASP A 78 1.37 15.54 5.48
C ASP A 78 1.02 16.23 4.15
N GLU A 79 1.64 15.80 3.05
CA GLU A 79 1.54 16.43 1.74
C GLU A 79 0.52 15.77 0.82
N PHE A 80 0.43 14.43 0.84
CA PHE A 80 -0.39 13.68 -0.11
C PHE A 80 -1.65 13.11 0.54
N ASN A 81 -2.68 12.87 -0.27
CA ASN A 81 -3.86 12.16 0.19
C ASN A 81 -3.47 10.73 0.59
N LEU A 82 -4.06 10.24 1.68
CA LEU A 82 -3.84 8.88 2.19
C LEU A 82 -5.15 8.14 2.28
N TYR A 83 -5.13 6.88 1.81
CA TYR A 83 -6.20 5.94 2.06
C TYR A 83 -5.62 4.58 2.47
N CYS A 84 -6.17 3.97 3.53
CA CYS A 84 -5.87 2.59 3.90
C CYS A 84 -7.16 1.85 4.22
N PHE A 85 -7.34 0.66 3.63
CA PHE A 85 -8.32 -0.32 4.05
C PHE A 85 -7.58 -1.35 4.89
N GLU A 86 -7.90 -1.43 6.18
CA GLU A 86 -7.11 -2.18 7.15
C GLU A 86 -7.92 -3.32 7.74
N GLY A 87 -7.46 -4.55 7.56
CA GLY A 87 -7.98 -5.69 8.31
C GLY A 87 -7.55 -5.62 9.77
N CYS A 88 -8.50 -5.80 10.69
CA CYS A 88 -8.27 -5.74 12.13
C CYS A 88 -8.89 -6.91 12.91
N LYS A 89 -9.27 -7.98 12.23
CA LYS A 89 -9.71 -9.23 12.88
C LYS A 89 -8.59 -9.83 13.73
N PRO A 90 -8.90 -10.55 14.80
CA PRO A 90 -7.89 -11.31 15.55
C PRO A 90 -7.15 -12.35 14.71
N SER A 91 -7.77 -12.85 13.63
CA SER A 91 -7.20 -13.80 12.66
C SER A 91 -8.03 -13.81 11.37
N GLY A 92 -7.47 -14.40 10.28
CA GLY A 92 -8.21 -14.56 9.02
C GLY A 92 -8.34 -13.28 8.19
N ASN A 93 -7.52 -12.26 8.46
CA ASN A 93 -7.58 -10.99 7.73
C ASN A 93 -7.37 -11.13 6.22
N ILE A 94 -6.68 -12.19 5.78
CA ILE A 94 -6.51 -12.46 4.34
C ILE A 94 -7.84 -12.65 3.60
N GLY A 95 -8.90 -13.09 4.28
CA GLY A 95 -10.26 -13.17 3.74
C GLY A 95 -10.86 -11.82 3.37
N LEU A 96 -10.35 -10.71 3.95
CA LEU A 96 -10.76 -9.34 3.60
C LEU A 96 -10.10 -8.82 2.32
N HIS A 97 -9.18 -9.59 1.73
CA HIS A 97 -8.50 -9.20 0.50
C HIS A 97 -9.48 -9.13 -0.67
N ILE A 98 -9.60 -7.98 -1.32
CA ILE A 98 -10.30 -7.80 -2.59
C ILE A 98 -9.24 -7.53 -3.67
N THR A 99 -9.22 -8.34 -4.73
CA THR A 99 -8.29 -8.11 -5.84
C THR A 99 -8.30 -6.65 -6.30
N SER A 100 -7.15 -6.03 -6.49
CA SER A 100 -7.01 -4.59 -6.80
C SER A 100 -7.82 -4.13 -8.02
N ALA A 101 -8.10 -5.02 -8.97
CA ALA A 101 -8.96 -4.74 -10.13
C ALA A 101 -10.46 -4.70 -9.80
N ASN A 102 -10.84 -5.23 -8.64
CA ASN A 102 -12.22 -5.31 -8.14
C ASN A 102 -12.41 -4.45 -6.88
N PHE A 103 -11.33 -3.82 -6.39
CA PHE A 103 -11.39 -2.95 -5.22
C PHE A 103 -12.15 -1.67 -5.59
N ASP A 104 -13.31 -1.49 -5.00
CA ASP A 104 -14.26 -0.44 -5.37
C ASP A 104 -14.86 0.28 -4.14
N GLU A 105 -14.11 0.33 -3.03
CA GLU A 105 -14.55 1.02 -1.83
C GLU A 105 -14.80 2.50 -2.14
N PRO A 106 -16.02 3.04 -1.82
CA PRO A 106 -16.45 4.35 -2.27
C PRO A 106 -15.58 5.52 -1.81
N ASN A 107 -15.09 5.51 -0.56
CA ASN A 107 -14.22 6.59 -0.05
C ASN A 107 -12.85 6.59 -0.74
N CYS A 108 -12.31 5.41 -1.06
CA CYS A 108 -11.10 5.29 -1.85
C CYS A 108 -11.28 5.90 -3.23
N LEU A 109 -12.34 5.50 -3.92
CA LEU A 109 -12.66 6.01 -5.25
C LEU A 109 -12.88 7.52 -5.25
N ALA A 110 -13.63 8.05 -4.29
CA ALA A 110 -13.86 9.48 -4.15
C ALA A 110 -12.55 10.26 -3.92
N LEU A 111 -11.63 9.69 -3.10
CA LEU A 111 -10.35 10.32 -2.79
C LEU A 111 -9.42 10.36 -4.00
N ILE A 112 -9.33 9.26 -4.76
CA ILE A 112 -8.35 9.14 -5.86
C ILE A 112 -8.83 9.73 -7.17
N SER A 113 -10.16 9.79 -7.42
CA SER A 113 -10.70 10.23 -8.69
C SER A 113 -10.22 11.62 -9.17
N PRO A 114 -10.00 12.63 -8.29
CA PRO A 114 -9.44 13.92 -8.69
C PRO A 114 -7.91 13.92 -8.80
N CYS A 115 -7.23 12.85 -8.42
CA CYS A 115 -5.77 12.80 -8.36
C CYS A 115 -5.15 12.48 -9.72
N ASP A 116 -4.08 13.18 -10.06
CA ASP A 116 -3.29 12.94 -11.28
C ASP A 116 -2.38 11.72 -11.13
N ARG A 117 -1.87 11.51 -9.92
CA ARG A 117 -0.98 10.40 -9.57
C ARG A 117 -1.55 9.60 -8.43
N VAL A 118 -1.60 8.29 -8.61
CA VAL A 118 -2.00 7.34 -7.57
C VAL A 118 -0.91 6.29 -7.42
N VAL A 119 -0.44 6.09 -6.19
CA VAL A 119 0.47 5.02 -5.81
C VAL A 119 -0.23 4.08 -4.87
N SER A 120 -0.33 2.80 -5.23
CA SER A 120 -0.82 1.74 -4.33
C SER A 120 0.33 0.95 -3.72
N VAL A 121 0.26 0.72 -2.43
CA VAL A 121 1.24 -0.02 -1.64
C VAL A 121 0.66 -1.38 -1.30
N HIS A 122 1.35 -2.44 -1.72
CA HIS A 122 0.98 -3.83 -1.54
C HIS A 122 2.12 -4.63 -0.94
N GLY A 123 1.78 -5.78 -0.38
CA GLY A 123 2.75 -6.73 0.15
C GLY A 123 2.75 -8.02 -0.66
N CYS A 124 3.92 -8.42 -1.12
CA CYS A 124 4.11 -9.74 -1.73
C CYS A 124 5.09 -10.60 -0.92
N ARG A 125 5.08 -11.91 -1.23
CA ARG A 125 6.01 -12.88 -0.61
C ARG A 125 7.27 -13.09 -1.45
N LYS A 126 7.26 -12.66 -2.71
CA LYS A 126 8.35 -12.88 -3.67
C LYS A 126 9.43 -11.82 -3.53
N GLY A 127 10.63 -12.20 -3.92
CA GLY A 127 11.80 -11.33 -3.87
C GLY A 127 12.48 -11.33 -2.51
N LYS A 128 13.68 -10.75 -2.48
CA LYS A 128 14.45 -10.50 -1.27
C LYS A 128 14.83 -9.03 -1.27
N ARG A 129 14.36 -8.28 -0.26
CA ARG A 129 14.52 -6.82 -0.17
C ARG A 129 14.21 -6.13 -1.51
N THR A 130 13.04 -6.45 -2.09
CA THR A 130 12.69 -6.01 -3.43
C THR A 130 11.34 -5.29 -3.41
N VAL A 131 11.24 -4.23 -4.20
CA VAL A 131 9.97 -3.62 -4.60
C VAL A 131 9.72 -3.98 -6.06
N PHE A 132 8.61 -4.65 -6.35
CA PHE A 132 8.17 -4.81 -7.72
C PHE A 132 7.27 -3.64 -8.10
N LEU A 133 7.57 -3.00 -9.22
CA LEU A 133 6.92 -1.79 -9.69
C LEU A 133 5.98 -2.10 -10.85
N GLY A 134 4.69 -2.05 -10.59
CA GLY A 134 3.62 -2.26 -11.54
C GLY A 134 2.81 -0.99 -11.82
N GLY A 135 1.62 -1.15 -12.41
CA GLY A 135 0.76 -0.04 -12.81
C GLY A 135 1.00 0.42 -14.24
N ARG A 136 0.20 1.38 -14.69
CA ARG A 136 0.21 1.87 -16.09
C ARG A 136 1.08 3.11 -16.30
N ASP A 137 1.50 3.78 -15.23
CA ASP A 137 2.36 4.96 -15.32
C ASP A 137 3.84 4.56 -15.39
N ALA A 138 4.34 4.37 -16.61
CA ALA A 138 5.71 3.97 -16.84
C ALA A 138 6.73 5.03 -16.36
N GLN A 139 6.43 6.31 -16.57
CA GLN A 139 7.31 7.40 -16.16
C GLN A 139 7.43 7.46 -14.63
N LEU A 140 6.31 7.35 -13.93
CA LEU A 140 6.31 7.32 -12.46
C LEU A 140 7.05 6.09 -11.92
N ARG A 141 6.84 4.91 -12.51
CA ARG A 141 7.56 3.68 -12.12
C ARG A 141 9.07 3.82 -12.29
N ASP A 142 9.51 4.39 -13.43
CA ASP A 142 10.94 4.59 -13.70
C ASP A 142 11.54 5.61 -12.72
N ALA A 143 10.84 6.71 -12.45
CA ALA A 143 11.27 7.69 -11.44
C ALA A 143 11.37 7.07 -10.03
N ILE A 144 10.39 6.26 -9.62
CA ILE A 144 10.43 5.55 -8.32
C ILE A 144 11.59 4.56 -8.29
N ARG A 145 11.80 3.78 -9.38
CA ARG A 145 12.92 2.83 -9.47
C ARG A 145 14.25 3.53 -9.24
N ASP A 146 14.52 4.59 -10.00
CA ASP A 146 15.80 5.30 -9.98
C ASP A 146 16.08 5.88 -8.58
N ARG A 147 15.05 6.38 -7.88
CA ARG A 147 15.19 6.85 -6.50
C ARG A 147 15.46 5.72 -5.52
N LEU A 148 14.73 4.61 -5.60
CA LEU A 148 14.90 3.47 -4.70
C LEU A 148 16.30 2.81 -4.88
N GLU A 149 16.75 2.63 -6.11
CA GLU A 149 18.07 2.06 -6.40
C GLU A 149 19.20 2.97 -5.90
N GLY A 150 19.03 4.29 -6.00
CA GLY A 150 19.94 5.27 -5.39
C GLY A 150 20.05 5.15 -3.86
N HIS A 151 19.07 4.57 -3.19
CA HIS A 151 19.08 4.26 -1.75
C HIS A 151 19.36 2.77 -1.45
N GLY A 152 19.87 2.01 -2.41
CA GLY A 152 20.23 0.59 -2.22
C GLY A 152 19.04 -0.37 -2.07
N VAL A 153 17.84 0.06 -2.46
CA VAL A 153 16.65 -0.79 -2.51
C VAL A 153 16.44 -1.31 -3.92
N ARG A 154 16.44 -2.62 -4.08
CA ARG A 154 16.19 -3.24 -5.38
C ARG A 154 14.76 -2.96 -5.85
N ALA A 155 14.64 -2.40 -7.05
CA ALA A 155 13.36 -2.21 -7.71
C ALA A 155 13.34 -2.94 -9.06
N ALA A 156 12.23 -3.64 -9.38
CA ALA A 156 12.14 -4.46 -10.57
C ALA A 156 10.71 -4.53 -11.13
N TRP A 157 10.56 -4.86 -12.40
CA TRP A 157 9.27 -5.24 -12.97
C TRP A 157 8.80 -6.57 -12.39
N PRO A 158 7.50 -6.72 -12.06
CA PRO A 158 6.97 -7.97 -11.52
C PRO A 158 7.10 -9.14 -12.51
N PRO A 159 7.64 -10.29 -12.07
CA PRO A 159 7.78 -11.45 -12.95
C PRO A 159 6.45 -12.12 -13.31
N ASN A 160 5.42 -11.90 -12.49
CA ASN A 160 4.09 -12.48 -12.65
C ASN A 160 3.09 -11.42 -13.13
N SER A 161 2.20 -11.79 -14.04
CA SER A 161 1.11 -10.95 -14.55
C SER A 161 0.23 -10.39 -13.43
N ASP A 162 -0.03 -11.18 -12.39
CA ASP A 162 -0.93 -10.85 -11.29
C ASP A 162 -0.44 -9.67 -10.46
N LEU A 163 0.88 -9.45 -10.39
CA LEU A 163 1.50 -8.34 -9.66
C LEU A 163 1.74 -7.11 -10.55
N GLN A 164 1.49 -7.18 -11.86
CA GLN A 164 1.80 -6.10 -12.78
C GLN A 164 0.87 -4.89 -12.69
N GLY A 165 -0.34 -5.06 -12.18
CA GLY A 165 -1.28 -3.95 -11.97
C GLY A 165 -1.69 -3.16 -13.21
N VAL A 166 -1.54 -3.74 -14.42
CA VAL A 166 -1.77 -3.03 -15.70
C VAL A 166 -3.23 -2.95 -16.14
N SER A 167 -4.13 -3.65 -15.45
CA SER A 167 -5.57 -3.52 -15.74
C SER A 167 -6.04 -2.08 -15.54
N PRO A 168 -6.83 -1.49 -16.45
CA PRO A 168 -7.43 -0.18 -16.22
C PRO A 168 -8.38 -0.16 -15.02
N ARG A 169 -8.88 -1.32 -14.61
CA ARG A 169 -9.74 -1.47 -13.42
C ARG A 169 -8.94 -1.55 -12.11
N ASN A 170 -7.63 -1.82 -12.17
CA ASN A 170 -6.81 -1.84 -10.95
C ASN A 170 -6.90 -0.47 -10.26
N ILE A 171 -7.08 -0.49 -8.94
CA ILE A 171 -7.37 0.72 -8.15
C ILE A 171 -6.30 1.81 -8.34
N CYS A 172 -5.02 1.48 -8.51
CA CYS A 172 -3.98 2.48 -8.77
C CYS A 172 -4.18 3.24 -10.09
N ASN A 173 -4.87 2.65 -11.08
CA ASN A 173 -5.12 3.25 -12.39
C ASN A 173 -6.45 4.01 -12.47
N ARG A 174 -7.16 4.19 -11.36
CA ARG A 174 -8.49 4.82 -11.32
C ARG A 174 -8.48 6.30 -10.92
N GLY A 175 -7.32 6.91 -10.84
CA GLY A 175 -7.17 8.36 -10.75
C GLY A 175 -7.54 9.07 -12.06
N ARG A 176 -7.51 10.39 -12.04
CA ARG A 176 -7.90 11.25 -13.19
C ARG A 176 -7.11 10.95 -14.47
N SER A 177 -5.82 10.61 -14.34
CA SER A 177 -4.95 10.29 -15.48
C SER A 177 -5.23 8.90 -16.11
N GLY A 178 -6.00 8.04 -15.45
CA GLY A 178 -6.22 6.65 -15.87
C GLY A 178 -4.98 5.75 -15.77
N ARG A 179 -3.96 6.21 -15.06
CA ARG A 179 -2.67 5.50 -14.86
C ARG A 179 -2.09 5.84 -13.49
N GLY A 180 -1.41 4.86 -12.89
CA GLY A 180 -0.76 5.00 -11.59
C GLY A 180 0.36 3.98 -11.45
N ALA A 181 0.98 3.92 -10.28
CA ALA A 181 2.01 2.95 -9.94
C ALA A 181 1.52 2.01 -8.82
N GLN A 182 1.87 0.74 -8.92
CA GLN A 182 1.65 -0.28 -7.91
C GLN A 182 3.00 -0.73 -7.35
N LEU A 183 3.17 -0.70 -6.05
CA LEU A 183 4.36 -1.14 -5.34
C LEU A 183 4.05 -2.43 -4.60
N GLU A 184 4.72 -3.50 -4.97
CA GLU A 184 4.64 -4.81 -4.33
C GLU A 184 5.91 -5.05 -3.51
N LEU A 185 5.85 -4.81 -2.21
CA LEU A 185 7.01 -4.93 -1.34
C LEU A 185 7.15 -6.37 -0.82
N SER A 186 8.35 -6.94 -0.95
CA SER A 186 8.67 -8.24 -0.36
C SER A 186 8.49 -8.20 1.16
N ARG A 187 8.18 -9.35 1.77
CA ARG A 187 7.89 -9.45 3.20
C ARG A 187 9.06 -8.98 4.06
N ASP A 188 10.27 -9.42 3.73
CA ASP A 188 11.48 -9.06 4.46
C ASP A 188 11.79 -7.55 4.40
N LEU A 189 11.51 -6.89 3.28
CA LEU A 189 11.63 -5.43 3.18
C LEU A 189 10.60 -4.72 4.08
N ARG A 190 9.34 -5.16 4.07
CA ARG A 190 8.32 -4.59 4.97
C ARG A 190 8.67 -4.79 6.44
N ASP A 191 9.17 -5.98 6.79
CA ASP A 191 9.62 -6.30 8.14
C ASP A 191 10.84 -5.47 8.55
N GLU A 192 11.76 -5.16 7.64
CA GLU A 192 12.89 -4.27 7.88
C GLU A 192 12.42 -2.82 8.11
N LEU A 193 11.61 -2.29 7.21
CA LEU A 193 11.05 -0.93 7.33
C LEU A 193 10.20 -0.75 8.59
N GLY A 194 9.50 -1.81 9.01
CA GLY A 194 8.69 -1.78 10.23
C GLY A 194 9.51 -1.78 11.53
N ARG A 195 10.77 -2.23 11.50
CA ARG A 195 11.66 -2.25 12.67
C ARG A 195 12.58 -1.04 12.75
N ASP A 196 12.77 -0.33 11.64
CA ASP A 196 13.75 0.73 11.49
C ASP A 196 13.07 1.98 10.93
N SER A 197 12.77 2.92 11.83
CA SER A 197 12.07 4.15 11.48
C SER A 197 12.90 5.09 10.59
N GLU A 198 14.24 5.04 10.67
CA GLU A 198 15.12 5.84 9.83
C GLU A 198 15.08 5.32 8.39
N LYS A 199 15.21 4.01 8.20
CA LYS A 199 15.07 3.39 6.88
C LYS A 199 13.68 3.60 6.28
N LEU A 200 12.62 3.55 7.09
CA LEU A 200 11.27 3.86 6.62
C LEU A 200 11.18 5.31 6.15
N ALA A 201 11.76 6.25 6.88
CA ALA A 201 11.78 7.66 6.51
C ALA A 201 12.55 7.90 5.21
N GLU A 202 13.73 7.27 5.04
CA GLU A 202 14.53 7.33 3.82
C GLU A 202 13.79 6.72 2.63
N PHE A 203 13.20 5.53 2.80
CA PHE A 203 12.39 4.87 1.78
C PHE A 203 11.21 5.75 1.33
N ALA A 204 10.48 6.29 2.29
CA ALA A 204 9.35 7.17 2.02
C ALA A 204 9.79 8.47 1.32
N ALA A 205 10.92 9.07 1.73
CA ALA A 205 11.47 10.27 1.11
C ALA A 205 11.87 10.02 -0.35
N ALA A 206 12.47 8.87 -0.66
CA ALA A 206 12.83 8.49 -2.02
C ALA A 206 11.59 8.44 -2.94
N ILE A 207 10.50 7.83 -2.47
CA ILE A 207 9.25 7.75 -3.24
C ILE A 207 8.58 9.13 -3.35
N ARG A 208 8.53 9.92 -2.27
CA ARG A 208 8.00 11.29 -2.32
C ARG A 208 8.74 12.16 -3.35
N ALA A 209 10.07 12.05 -3.41
CA ALA A 209 10.86 12.77 -4.40
C ALA A 209 10.48 12.41 -5.85
N ALA A 210 10.10 11.16 -6.13
CA ALA A 210 9.58 10.76 -7.43
C ALA A 210 8.16 11.29 -7.70
N LEU A 211 7.35 11.47 -6.65
CA LEU A 211 5.98 11.99 -6.76
C LEU A 211 5.92 13.51 -6.92
N ALA A 212 6.95 14.23 -6.53
CA ALA A 212 7.03 15.69 -6.65
C ALA A 212 7.47 16.18 -8.05
N THR A 213 7.96 15.28 -8.91
CA THR A 213 8.38 15.60 -10.30
C THR A 213 7.22 15.48 -11.27
#